data_3ccf47d3a94b3f7f5166c94b7ba1ab1f
#
_entry.id   3ccf47d3a94b3f7f5166c94b7ba1ab1f
#
_cell.length_a   1.000
_cell.length_b   1.000
_cell.length_c   1.000
_cell.angle_alpha   90.00
_cell.angle_beta   90.00
_cell.angle_gamma   90.00
#
_symmetry.space_group_name_H-M   'P 1'
#
loop_
_entity.id
_entity.type
_entity.pdbx_description
1 polymer ?
#
loop_
_entity_poly.entity_id
_entity_poly.type
_entity_poly.pdbx_seq_one_letter_code
_entity_poly.pdbx_strand_id
1 'polypeptide(L)'
;MPLELIIFVGLQAAGKSTYYHAHLAATHVHVSKDLMKNARDRDVTQARMIDEALAAGRSVVVDNTSPTPAVRAPLIAQGRRHGARVVAYFFETPVREAVARNRGREGQARVPDVAIFVTAKKLVPPSLSEGFDEVRVIAPLPVERS
;
A
#
# COMPACT_ATOMS: atom_id res chain seq x y z
N MET A 1 -14.18 5.31 16.55
CA MET A 1 -13.81 5.52 15.14
C MET A 1 -14.27 4.33 14.33
N PRO A 2 -14.83 4.54 13.13
CA PRO A 2 -15.21 3.41 12.28
C PRO A 2 -13.99 2.58 11.89
N LEU A 3 -14.19 1.28 11.81
CA LEU A 3 -13.17 0.35 11.39
C LEU A 3 -12.84 0.57 9.90
N GLU A 4 -11.56 0.63 9.58
CA GLU A 4 -11.11 1.01 8.26
C GLU A 4 -9.98 0.12 7.77
N LEU A 5 -10.07 -0.29 6.50
CA LEU A 5 -8.97 -0.93 5.77
C LEU A 5 -8.55 0.01 4.66
N ILE A 6 -7.32 0.52 4.75
CA ILE A 6 -6.73 1.36 3.70
C ILE A 6 -5.79 0.50 2.86
N ILE A 7 -5.97 0.52 1.56
CA ILE A 7 -5.09 -0.17 0.61
C ILE A 7 -4.26 0.89 -0.11
N PHE A 8 -2.95 0.86 0.10
CA PHE A 8 -2.03 1.73 -0.63
C PHE A 8 -1.82 1.16 -2.04
N VAL A 9 -1.80 2.03 -3.02
CA VAL A 9 -1.54 1.72 -4.42
C VAL A 9 -0.48 2.68 -4.93
N GLY A 10 0.60 2.14 -5.48
CA GLY A 10 1.66 3.00 -6.02
C GLY A 10 2.96 2.26 -6.23
N LEU A 11 3.85 2.89 -6.98
CA LEU A 11 5.16 2.33 -7.30
C LEU A 11 6.04 2.17 -6.05
N GLN A 12 7.03 1.31 -6.15
CA GLN A 12 8.12 1.27 -5.17
C GLN A 12 8.75 2.67 -5.09
N ALA A 13 9.20 3.05 -3.92
CA ALA A 13 9.80 4.37 -3.66
C ALA A 13 8.87 5.58 -3.86
N ALA A 14 7.55 5.35 -3.90
CA ALA A 14 6.56 6.44 -4.04
C ALA A 14 6.28 7.19 -2.72
N GLY A 15 6.91 6.80 -1.61
CA GLY A 15 6.72 7.46 -0.32
C GLY A 15 5.59 6.86 0.52
N LYS A 16 5.12 5.66 0.21
CA LYS A 16 4.01 5.02 0.92
C LYS A 16 4.30 4.80 2.42
N SER A 17 5.42 4.17 2.73
CA SER A 17 5.78 3.91 4.14
C SER A 17 6.05 5.20 4.90
N THR A 18 6.66 6.19 4.26
CA THR A 18 6.87 7.51 4.87
C THR A 18 5.54 8.17 5.21
N TYR A 19 4.57 8.10 4.31
CA TYR A 19 3.22 8.63 4.54
C TYR A 19 2.54 7.91 5.72
N TYR A 20 2.65 6.57 5.76
CA TYR A 20 2.09 5.79 6.86
C TYR A 20 2.64 6.26 8.21
N HIS A 21 3.96 6.35 8.33
CA HIS A 21 4.59 6.75 9.59
C HIS A 21 4.25 8.20 9.99
N ALA A 22 4.08 9.08 9.02
CA ALA A 22 3.75 10.48 9.29
C ALA A 22 2.28 10.69 9.69
N HIS A 23 1.35 9.91 9.15
CA HIS A 23 -0.07 10.22 9.26
C HIS A 23 -0.96 9.12 9.86
N LEU A 24 -0.55 7.86 9.81
CA LEU A 24 -1.44 6.73 10.11
C LEU A 24 -0.92 5.80 11.20
N ALA A 25 0.33 5.93 11.60
CA ALA A 25 0.96 4.99 12.55
C ALA A 25 0.26 4.95 13.91
N ALA A 26 -0.32 6.07 14.35
CA ALA A 26 -0.99 6.15 15.65
C ALA A 26 -2.35 5.44 15.68
N THR A 27 -2.99 5.24 14.51
CA THR A 27 -4.38 4.78 14.42
C THR A 27 -4.58 3.50 13.63
N HIS A 28 -3.58 3.08 12.85
CA HIS A 28 -3.70 1.94 11.95
C HIS A 28 -2.52 0.96 12.10
N VAL A 29 -2.81 -0.31 12.05
CA VAL A 29 -1.79 -1.36 12.02
C VAL A 29 -1.13 -1.38 10.64
N HIS A 30 0.19 -1.43 10.59
CA HIS A 30 0.96 -1.45 9.35
C HIS A 30 1.17 -2.88 8.88
N VAL A 31 0.59 -3.24 7.75
CA VAL A 31 0.77 -4.56 7.14
C VAL A 31 1.45 -4.36 5.79
N SER A 32 2.64 -4.93 5.65
CA SER A 32 3.43 -4.84 4.42
C SER A 32 4.19 -6.13 4.21
N LYS A 33 4.22 -6.62 2.98
CA LYS A 33 4.99 -7.81 2.63
C LYS A 33 6.49 -7.61 2.84
N ASP A 34 6.97 -6.37 2.76
CA ASP A 34 8.37 -6.05 3.01
C ASP A 34 8.79 -6.30 4.47
N LEU A 35 7.82 -6.31 5.39
CA LEU A 35 8.05 -6.63 6.80
C LEU A 35 8.00 -8.13 7.10
N MET A 36 7.71 -8.95 6.11
CA MET A 36 7.50 -10.39 6.25
C MET A 36 8.63 -11.20 5.63
N LYS A 37 9.88 -10.80 5.86
CA LYS A 37 11.05 -11.34 5.19
C LYS A 37 11.26 -12.84 5.37
N ASN A 38 10.88 -13.37 6.52
CA ASN A 38 11.07 -14.78 6.86
C ASN A 38 9.80 -15.62 6.68
N ALA A 39 8.72 -15.05 6.20
CA ALA A 39 7.47 -15.79 6.01
C ALA A 39 7.58 -16.70 4.77
N ARG A 40 7.12 -17.95 4.90
CA ARG A 40 7.09 -18.89 3.80
C ARG A 40 6.14 -18.50 2.70
N ASP A 41 4.95 -18.03 3.09
CA ASP A 41 3.93 -17.54 2.18
C ASP A 41 3.45 -16.20 2.68
N ARG A 42 3.90 -15.14 1.99
CA ARG A 42 3.59 -13.77 2.38
C ARG A 42 2.12 -13.45 2.20
N ASP A 43 1.45 -14.02 1.21
CA ASP A 43 0.03 -13.78 0.99
C ASP A 43 -0.80 -14.35 2.14
N VAL A 44 -0.49 -15.57 2.58
CA VAL A 44 -1.17 -16.20 3.72
C VAL A 44 -0.91 -15.43 5.01
N THR A 45 0.33 -15.06 5.25
CA THR A 45 0.72 -14.29 6.44
C THR A 45 0.02 -12.95 6.48
N GLN A 46 0.00 -12.24 5.36
CA GLN A 46 -0.68 -10.95 5.23
C GLN A 46 -2.17 -11.08 5.53
N ALA A 47 -2.84 -12.06 4.92
CA ALA A 47 -4.27 -12.27 5.11
C ALA A 47 -4.59 -12.52 6.59
N ARG A 48 -3.79 -13.34 7.26
CA ARG A 48 -3.95 -13.61 8.68
C ARG A 48 -3.77 -12.37 9.53
N MET A 49 -2.75 -11.58 9.28
CA MET A 49 -2.48 -10.35 10.04
C MET A 49 -3.62 -9.34 9.89
N ILE A 50 -4.16 -9.20 8.68
CA ILE A 50 -5.30 -8.31 8.43
C ILE A 50 -6.54 -8.81 9.17
N ASP A 51 -6.86 -10.09 9.07
CA ASP A 51 -8.02 -10.68 9.75
C ASP A 51 -7.92 -10.52 11.27
N GLU A 52 -6.76 -10.82 11.84
CA GLU A 52 -6.53 -10.68 13.28
C GLU A 52 -6.74 -9.25 13.77
N ALA A 53 -6.18 -8.27 13.04
CA ALA A 53 -6.30 -6.87 13.41
C ALA A 53 -7.76 -6.39 13.30
N LEU A 54 -8.41 -6.65 12.18
CA LEU A 54 -9.80 -6.22 11.97
C LEU A 54 -10.75 -6.90 12.94
N ALA A 55 -10.56 -8.20 13.22
CA ALA A 55 -11.36 -8.91 14.22
C ALA A 55 -11.20 -8.33 15.62
N ALA A 56 -10.04 -7.77 15.92
CA ALA A 56 -9.78 -7.09 17.20
C ALA A 56 -10.27 -5.64 17.22
N GLY A 57 -10.94 -5.19 16.16
CA GLY A 57 -11.45 -3.80 16.06
C GLY A 57 -10.38 -2.77 15.71
N ARG A 58 -9.25 -3.19 15.14
CA ARG A 58 -8.15 -2.31 14.80
C ARG A 58 -8.12 -2.05 13.30
N SER A 59 -8.08 -0.78 12.92
CA SER A 59 -7.93 -0.37 11.52
C SER A 59 -6.55 -0.75 10.98
N VAL A 60 -6.47 -0.99 9.68
CA VAL A 60 -5.27 -1.54 9.02
C VAL A 60 -4.92 -0.73 7.79
N VAL A 61 -3.62 -0.53 7.55
CA VAL A 61 -3.07 -0.09 6.26
C VAL A 61 -2.33 -1.26 5.63
N VAL A 62 -2.69 -1.60 4.40
CA VAL A 62 -1.95 -2.57 3.57
C VAL A 62 -1.00 -1.78 2.67
N ASP A 63 0.27 -1.80 3.00
CA ASP A 63 1.32 -1.00 2.35
C ASP A 63 2.13 -1.87 1.39
N ASN A 64 1.60 -2.07 0.21
CA ASN A 64 2.25 -2.75 -0.91
C ASN A 64 2.03 -1.92 -2.17
N THR A 65 2.57 -2.33 -3.30
CA THR A 65 2.33 -1.64 -4.58
C THR A 65 0.89 -1.82 -5.06
N SER A 66 0.30 -3.00 -4.84
CA SER A 66 -1.09 -3.36 -5.18
C SER A 66 -1.52 -2.86 -6.58
N PRO A 67 -0.79 -3.22 -7.64
CA PRO A 67 -0.85 -2.50 -8.91
C PRO A 67 -2.07 -2.81 -9.77
N THR A 68 -2.78 -3.90 -9.50
CA THR A 68 -3.90 -4.33 -10.36
C THR A 68 -5.17 -4.56 -9.58
N PRO A 69 -6.35 -4.43 -10.24
CA PRO A 69 -7.61 -4.79 -9.60
C PRO A 69 -7.65 -6.23 -9.08
N ALA A 70 -7.01 -7.17 -9.79
CA ALA A 70 -6.98 -8.57 -9.37
C ALA A 70 -6.25 -8.76 -8.03
N VAL A 71 -5.18 -8.02 -7.80
CA VAL A 71 -4.43 -8.05 -6.53
C VAL A 71 -5.25 -7.41 -5.40
N ARG A 72 -6.01 -6.37 -5.71
CA ARG A 72 -6.78 -5.62 -4.72
C ARG A 72 -8.09 -6.31 -4.32
N ALA A 73 -8.69 -7.08 -5.24
CA ALA A 73 -10.01 -7.70 -5.00
C ALA A 73 -10.09 -8.55 -3.73
N PRO A 74 -9.13 -9.44 -3.42
CA PRO A 74 -9.17 -10.21 -2.18
C PRO A 74 -9.08 -9.33 -0.93
N LEU A 75 -8.32 -8.24 -0.99
CA LEU A 75 -8.17 -7.32 0.13
C LEU A 75 -9.48 -6.56 0.39
N ILE A 76 -10.14 -6.12 -0.67
CA ILE A 76 -11.46 -5.45 -0.55
C ILE A 76 -12.47 -6.42 0.08
N ALA A 77 -12.54 -7.65 -0.42
CA ALA A 77 -13.42 -8.67 0.12
C ALA A 77 -13.14 -8.93 1.61
N GLN A 78 -11.88 -8.95 1.99
CA GLN A 78 -11.45 -9.17 3.37
C GLN A 78 -11.95 -8.04 4.28
N GLY A 79 -11.79 -6.79 3.87
CA GLY A 79 -12.31 -5.64 4.61
C GLY A 79 -13.83 -5.71 4.77
N ARG A 80 -14.53 -6.07 3.70
CA ARG A 80 -15.99 -6.22 3.72
C ARG A 80 -16.46 -7.28 4.70
N ARG A 81 -15.77 -8.42 4.78
CA ARG A 81 -16.13 -9.49 5.72
C ARG A 81 -16.13 -9.03 7.17
N HIS A 82 -15.28 -8.06 7.49
CA HIS A 82 -15.19 -7.50 8.85
C HIS A 82 -16.04 -6.25 9.06
N GLY A 83 -16.81 -5.84 8.07
CA GLY A 83 -17.61 -4.62 8.15
C GLY A 83 -16.78 -3.33 8.12
N ALA A 84 -15.54 -3.41 7.64
CA ALA A 84 -14.67 -2.26 7.56
C ALA A 84 -15.02 -1.37 6.36
N ARG A 85 -14.81 -0.06 6.53
CA ARG A 85 -14.76 0.87 5.41
C ARG A 85 -13.48 0.58 4.62
N VAL A 86 -13.56 0.43 3.30
CA VAL A 86 -12.41 0.09 2.46
C VAL A 86 -12.06 1.26 1.56
N VAL A 87 -10.85 1.78 1.72
CA VAL A 87 -10.39 3.00 1.06
C VAL A 87 -9.08 2.72 0.31
N ALA A 88 -8.96 3.25 -0.89
CA ALA A 88 -7.70 3.22 -1.62
C ALA A 88 -6.99 4.57 -1.48
N TYR A 89 -5.68 4.53 -1.18
CA TYR A 89 -4.80 5.69 -1.25
C TYR A 89 -3.86 5.47 -2.42
N PHE A 90 -4.05 6.24 -3.48
CA PHE A 90 -3.24 6.15 -4.69
C PHE A 90 -2.10 7.17 -4.65
N PHE A 91 -0.88 6.65 -4.58
CA PHE A 91 0.34 7.47 -4.59
C PHE A 91 0.76 7.66 -6.04
N GLU A 92 0.27 8.73 -6.64
CA GLU A 92 0.53 9.06 -8.03
C GLU A 92 1.92 9.68 -8.16
N THR A 93 2.92 8.83 -8.41
CA THR A 93 4.32 9.26 -8.54
C THR A 93 4.81 8.91 -9.93
N PRO A 94 5.35 9.88 -10.69
CA PRO A 94 5.95 9.57 -11.97
C PRO A 94 7.07 8.54 -11.84
N VAL A 95 7.16 7.64 -12.82
CA VAL A 95 8.18 6.57 -12.82
C VAL A 95 9.58 7.15 -12.59
N ARG A 96 9.89 8.24 -13.24
CA ARG A 96 11.19 8.90 -13.16
C ARG A 96 11.54 9.34 -11.75
N GLU A 97 10.56 9.88 -11.02
CA GLU A 97 10.76 10.26 -9.61
C GLU A 97 10.93 9.05 -8.71
N ALA A 98 10.15 7.99 -8.94
CA ALA A 98 10.27 6.76 -8.19
C ALA A 98 11.66 6.13 -8.37
N VAL A 99 12.16 6.10 -9.60
CA VAL A 99 13.50 5.59 -9.90
C VAL A 99 14.57 6.44 -9.21
N ALA A 100 14.45 7.76 -9.26
CA ALA A 100 15.41 8.67 -8.61
C ALA A 100 15.44 8.46 -7.10
N ARG A 101 14.26 8.34 -6.46
CA ARG A 101 14.17 8.07 -5.02
C ARG A 101 14.74 6.70 -4.66
N ASN A 102 14.48 5.70 -5.49
CA ASN A 102 15.00 4.35 -5.28
C ASN A 102 16.53 4.32 -5.27
N ARG A 103 17.17 5.10 -6.13
CA ARG A 103 18.63 5.19 -6.19
C ARG A 103 19.24 5.78 -4.91
N GLY A 104 18.48 6.59 -4.18
CA GLY A 104 18.90 7.13 -2.89
C GLY A 104 18.68 6.19 -1.71
N ARG A 105 18.03 5.05 -1.91
CA ARG A 105 17.81 4.05 -0.85
C ARG A 105 19.03 3.15 -0.70
N GLU A 106 19.21 2.64 0.51
CA GLU A 106 20.30 1.72 0.84
C GLU A 106 19.78 0.35 1.26
N GLY A 107 20.61 -0.67 1.06
CA GLY A 107 20.33 -2.03 1.49
C GLY A 107 19.07 -2.61 0.85
N GLN A 108 18.28 -3.31 1.66
CA GLN A 108 17.08 -4.02 1.20
C GLN A 108 15.93 -3.09 0.81
N ALA A 109 15.96 -1.83 1.22
CA ALA A 109 14.94 -0.85 0.82
C ALA A 109 15.06 -0.50 -0.66
N ARG A 110 16.27 -0.59 -1.22
CA ARG A 110 16.50 -0.34 -2.65
C ARG A 110 16.14 -1.58 -3.45
N VAL A 111 15.29 -1.42 -4.46
CA VAL A 111 14.95 -2.48 -5.41
C VAL A 111 15.65 -2.24 -6.75
N PRO A 112 15.80 -3.26 -7.60
CA PRO A 112 16.30 -3.04 -8.97
C PRO A 112 15.38 -2.07 -9.71
N ASP A 113 15.96 -1.14 -10.49
CA ASP A 113 15.17 -0.17 -11.25
C ASP A 113 14.13 -0.86 -12.15
N VAL A 114 14.48 -2.02 -12.73
CA VAL A 114 13.56 -2.78 -13.58
C VAL A 114 12.27 -3.16 -12.85
N ALA A 115 12.32 -3.40 -11.54
CA ALA A 115 11.13 -3.74 -10.77
C ALA A 115 10.11 -2.60 -10.79
N ILE A 116 10.59 -1.36 -10.75
CA ILE A 116 9.73 -0.18 -10.81
C ILE A 116 9.07 -0.07 -12.19
N PHE A 117 9.83 -0.29 -13.26
CA PHE A 117 9.29 -0.25 -14.63
C PHE A 117 8.27 -1.35 -14.88
N VAL A 118 8.50 -2.55 -14.36
CA VAL A 118 7.55 -3.68 -14.47
C VAL A 118 6.25 -3.33 -13.74
N THR A 119 6.34 -2.80 -12.54
CA THR A 119 5.15 -2.38 -11.77
C THR A 119 4.40 -1.27 -12.48
N ALA A 120 5.10 -0.25 -12.98
CA ALA A 120 4.49 0.87 -13.69
C ALA A 120 3.71 0.43 -14.93
N LYS A 121 4.23 -0.57 -15.64
CA LYS A 121 3.59 -1.10 -16.84
C LYS A 121 2.22 -1.72 -16.58
N LYS A 122 2.06 -2.37 -15.44
CA LYS A 122 0.81 -3.07 -15.09
C LYS A 122 -0.09 -2.29 -14.12
N LEU A 123 0.39 -1.17 -13.57
CA LEU A 123 -0.36 -0.41 -12.58
C LEU A 123 -1.60 0.21 -13.21
N VAL A 124 -2.75 -0.12 -12.63
CA VAL A 124 -4.05 0.46 -12.97
C VAL A 124 -4.46 1.35 -11.80
N PRO A 125 -4.77 2.63 -12.03
CA PRO A 125 -5.26 3.49 -10.95
C PRO A 125 -6.50 2.87 -10.30
N PRO A 126 -6.63 2.94 -8.97
CA PRO A 126 -7.81 2.39 -8.30
C PRO A 126 -9.06 3.18 -8.66
N SER A 127 -10.20 2.49 -8.69
CA SER A 127 -11.49 3.12 -8.97
C SER A 127 -12.59 2.62 -8.04
N LEU A 128 -13.62 3.42 -7.87
CA LEU A 128 -14.78 3.05 -7.05
C LEU A 128 -15.49 1.81 -7.57
N SER A 129 -15.44 1.55 -8.88
CA SER A 129 -16.05 0.36 -9.48
C SER A 129 -15.47 -0.95 -8.98
N GLU A 130 -14.28 -0.93 -8.38
CA GLU A 130 -13.66 -2.12 -7.77
C GLU A 130 -14.32 -2.52 -6.44
N GLY A 131 -15.09 -1.62 -5.83
CA GLY A 131 -15.74 -1.85 -4.54
C GLY A 131 -15.17 -1.01 -3.39
N PHE A 132 -14.31 -0.03 -3.67
CA PHE A 132 -13.86 0.91 -2.65
C PHE A 132 -14.96 1.86 -2.25
N ASP A 133 -15.01 2.21 -0.97
CA ASP A 133 -15.89 3.28 -0.46
C ASP A 133 -15.37 4.66 -0.84
N GLU A 134 -14.06 4.80 -0.97
CA GLU A 134 -13.42 6.06 -1.30
C GLU A 134 -12.09 5.76 -1.99
N VAL A 135 -11.71 6.63 -2.93
CA VAL A 135 -10.37 6.63 -3.54
C VAL A 135 -9.77 8.01 -3.33
N ARG A 136 -8.62 8.07 -2.66
CA ARG A 136 -7.87 9.31 -2.46
C ARG A 136 -6.59 9.28 -3.27
N VAL A 137 -6.32 10.38 -3.95
CA VAL A 137 -5.03 10.57 -4.63
C VAL A 137 -4.11 11.34 -3.69
N ILE A 138 -2.96 10.74 -3.37
CA ILE A 138 -1.97 11.36 -2.50
C ILE A 138 -0.93 12.02 -3.41
N ALA A 139 -0.76 13.31 -3.25
CA ALA A 139 0.21 14.07 -4.04
C ALA A 139 1.64 13.59 -3.74
N PRO A 140 2.54 13.58 -4.73
CA PRO A 140 3.94 13.29 -4.48
C PRO A 140 4.51 14.23 -3.41
N LEU A 141 5.43 13.70 -2.58
CA LEU A 141 6.14 14.54 -1.62
C LEU A 141 6.86 15.66 -2.38
N PRO A 142 6.86 16.91 -1.84
CA PRO A 142 7.61 17.99 -2.47
C PRO A 142 9.07 17.58 -2.64
N VAL A 143 9.61 17.82 -3.83
CA VAL A 143 11.05 17.69 -4.05
C VAL A 143 11.71 18.84 -3.28
N GLU A 144 12.52 18.52 -2.26
CA GLU A 144 13.32 19.53 -1.60
C GLU A 144 14.29 20.11 -2.63
N ARG A 145 14.07 21.34 -3.00
CA ARG A 145 15.04 22.09 -3.78
C ARG A 145 16.01 22.75 -2.82
N SER A 146 17.22 22.22 -2.79
CA SER A 146 18.31 22.91 -2.11
C SER A 146 18.67 24.19 -2.84
#